data_532ee9e2f4e6b8919822e2f67897aeb0
#
_entry.id   532ee9e2f4e6b8919822e2f67897aeb0
#
_cell.length_a   1.000
_cell.length_b   1.000
_cell.length_c   1.000
_cell.angle_alpha   90.00
_cell.angle_beta   90.00
_cell.angle_gamma   90.00
#
_symmetry.space_group_name_H-M   'P 1'
#
loop_
_entity.id
_entity.type
_entity.pdbx_description
1 polymer ?
#
loop_
_entity_poly.entity_id
_entity_poly.type
_entity_poly.pdbx_seq_one_letter_code
_entity_poly.pdbx_strand_id
1 'polypeptide(L)'
;MIQKTLFGKVQSEWVQPDHFPDLSKYDEISIDLETKDPDLKTKGSSSTRDVGDVVGIAVAVKDWAGYYPIAHEAGPNMNRKQVLAWFSDVLKTDSLKIFHNAIYDMLWIHRLGLTVHGTVVDTMVVASLVDENRFRYDLNSVANDYIGMGKNESALQEAAKEWGVDPKSEMYKLPAMYVGEYAERDAEITLSLWQEFKKEINSQDLHAIVELEQQVFPCLLEMKLKGVRIDEDQLTRVENTLQKNYDKYMKRVKEDVDFYPEIWAAASIEKVCQVRNITDFDRTPKTGKPSFTKNYLKNHKDPVLRAINSAREADKLKNTFLDSIKNFVHNGRIHADIHQLKGDFGGTVTGRLSYSNPNLQQIPNYTDIGMGVRSIFVPEKGIDVVVLTILNKNLGW
;
A
#
# COMPACT_ATOMS: atom_id res chain seq x y z
N MET A 1 20.63 -10.84 23.44
CA MET A 1 21.65 -11.55 22.63
C MET A 1 21.33 -13.04 22.68
N ILE A 2 20.73 -13.58 21.63
CA ILE A 2 20.49 -15.04 21.52
C ILE A 2 21.75 -15.61 20.87
N GLN A 3 22.57 -16.23 21.67
CA GLN A 3 23.71 -17.01 21.20
C GLN A 3 23.14 -18.32 20.62
N LYS A 4 22.85 -18.34 19.34
CA LYS A 4 22.46 -19.56 18.63
C LYS A 4 23.69 -20.26 18.07
N THR A 5 23.70 -21.55 18.23
CA THR A 5 24.77 -22.50 17.92
C THR A 5 25.42 -22.27 16.56
N LEU A 6 26.75 -22.39 16.52
CA LEU A 6 27.62 -22.26 15.34
C LEU A 6 27.33 -23.28 14.21
N PHE A 7 26.33 -24.14 14.37
CA PHE A 7 25.94 -25.21 13.44
C PHE A 7 24.42 -25.25 13.35
N GLY A 8 23.84 -24.37 12.51
CA GLY A 8 22.44 -24.50 12.11
C GLY A 8 22.22 -25.83 11.38
N LYS A 9 21.03 -26.43 11.56
CA LYS A 9 20.68 -27.68 10.84
C LYS A 9 20.38 -27.42 9.37
N VAL A 10 20.03 -26.17 9.03
CA VAL A 10 19.70 -25.76 7.65
C VAL A 10 20.99 -25.52 6.88
N GLN A 11 21.17 -26.22 5.78
CA GLN A 11 22.26 -25.98 4.85
C GLN A 11 21.74 -25.17 3.67
N SER A 12 22.53 -24.21 3.22
CA SER A 12 22.28 -23.47 1.99
C SER A 12 23.50 -23.63 1.06
N GLU A 13 23.24 -23.89 -0.20
CA GLU A 13 24.28 -23.96 -1.25
C GLU A 13 24.57 -22.58 -1.86
N TRP A 14 23.80 -21.56 -1.45
CA TRP A 14 24.00 -20.20 -1.98
C TRP A 14 25.36 -19.63 -1.59
N VAL A 15 26.04 -19.07 -2.58
CA VAL A 15 27.35 -18.45 -2.42
C VAL A 15 27.23 -16.96 -2.72
N GLN A 16 27.68 -16.14 -1.77
CA GLN A 16 27.72 -14.69 -1.93
C GLN A 16 28.59 -14.32 -3.13
N PRO A 17 28.13 -13.42 -4.04
CA PRO A 17 28.94 -12.92 -5.13
C PRO A 17 30.26 -12.31 -4.63
N ASP A 18 31.35 -12.59 -5.33
CA ASP A 18 32.72 -12.10 -5.02
C ASP A 18 33.15 -10.94 -5.93
N HIS A 19 32.34 -10.60 -6.93
CA HIS A 19 32.61 -9.53 -7.90
C HIS A 19 31.34 -8.75 -8.28
N PHE A 20 31.55 -7.66 -8.98
CA PHE A 20 30.50 -6.78 -9.50
C PHE A 20 30.53 -6.85 -11.04
N PRO A 21 29.61 -7.62 -11.68
CA PRO A 21 29.61 -7.75 -13.13
C PRO A 21 29.24 -6.45 -13.83
N ASP A 22 29.80 -6.22 -15.02
CA ASP A 22 29.33 -5.18 -15.92
C ASP A 22 28.06 -5.64 -16.63
N LEU A 23 26.94 -5.01 -16.30
CA LEU A 23 25.63 -5.30 -16.87
C LEU A 23 25.22 -4.33 -17.99
N SER A 24 26.07 -3.39 -18.39
CA SER A 24 25.77 -2.37 -19.40
C SER A 24 25.46 -2.95 -20.80
N LYS A 25 25.86 -4.18 -21.06
CA LYS A 25 25.61 -4.90 -22.33
C LYS A 25 24.24 -5.57 -22.43
N TYR A 26 23.47 -5.57 -21.35
CA TYR A 26 22.15 -6.19 -21.34
C TYR A 26 21.05 -5.14 -21.53
N ASP A 27 20.13 -5.43 -22.45
CA ASP A 27 18.99 -4.55 -22.73
C ASP A 27 17.90 -4.61 -21.66
N GLU A 28 17.88 -5.68 -20.86
CA GLU A 28 16.86 -5.97 -19.85
C GLU A 28 17.52 -6.41 -18.53
N ILE A 29 17.18 -5.75 -17.45
CA ILE A 29 17.68 -6.02 -16.10
C ILE A 29 16.50 -6.10 -15.15
N SER A 30 16.31 -7.24 -14.50
CA SER A 30 15.34 -7.40 -13.41
C SER A 30 16.00 -7.09 -12.09
N ILE A 31 15.24 -6.44 -11.20
CA ILE A 31 15.71 -5.98 -9.89
C ILE A 31 14.64 -6.31 -8.85
N ASP A 32 15.08 -6.81 -7.70
CA ASP A 32 14.26 -7.05 -6.53
C ASP A 32 15.03 -6.63 -5.27
N LEU A 33 14.38 -5.96 -4.32
CA LEU A 33 15.00 -5.47 -3.10
C LEU A 33 14.46 -6.19 -1.87
N GLU A 34 15.37 -6.75 -1.10
CA GLU A 34 15.05 -7.23 0.23
C GLU A 34 15.15 -6.09 1.24
N THR A 35 14.13 -5.94 2.07
CA THR A 35 13.99 -4.77 2.93
C THR A 35 13.65 -5.12 4.38
N LYS A 36 14.06 -4.23 5.28
CA LYS A 36 13.54 -4.14 6.64
C LYS A 36 12.46 -3.08 6.67
N ASP A 37 11.19 -3.49 6.63
CA ASP A 37 10.02 -2.60 6.63
C ASP A 37 9.04 -2.98 7.76
N PRO A 38 9.31 -2.57 9.01
CA PRO A 38 8.64 -3.12 10.19
C PRO A 38 7.14 -2.81 10.28
N ASP A 39 6.69 -1.72 9.68
CA ASP A 39 5.31 -1.24 9.80
C ASP A 39 4.52 -1.35 8.48
N LEU A 40 5.03 -2.09 7.50
CA LEU A 40 4.45 -2.14 6.14
C LEU A 40 2.95 -2.41 6.14
N LYS A 41 2.48 -3.39 6.92
CA LYS A 41 1.06 -3.80 6.97
C LYS A 41 0.14 -2.77 7.64
N THR A 42 0.67 -1.93 8.53
CA THR A 42 -0.13 -1.02 9.37
C THR A 42 -0.02 0.44 8.98
N LYS A 43 1.11 0.84 8.39
CA LYS A 43 1.42 2.23 8.05
C LYS A 43 1.88 2.43 6.60
N GLY A 44 1.79 1.39 5.76
CA GLY A 44 2.37 1.40 4.41
C GLY A 44 3.89 1.38 4.42
N SER A 45 4.53 1.51 3.25
CA SER A 45 5.98 1.48 3.14
C SER A 45 6.65 2.54 4.02
N SER A 46 7.62 2.09 4.81
CA SER A 46 8.40 2.97 5.68
C SER A 46 9.53 3.70 4.96
N SER A 47 9.74 3.43 3.68
CA SER A 47 10.71 4.15 2.84
C SER A 47 10.52 5.68 2.86
N THR A 48 9.27 6.17 2.94
CA THR A 48 8.92 7.59 3.03
C THR A 48 8.89 8.15 4.47
N ARG A 49 9.16 7.30 5.47
CA ARG A 49 9.08 7.65 6.90
C ARG A 49 10.41 7.62 7.65
N ASP A 50 11.53 7.46 6.94
CA ASP A 50 12.88 7.35 7.49
C ASP A 50 13.06 6.19 8.50
N VAL A 51 12.26 5.13 8.35
CA VAL A 51 12.33 3.90 9.16
C VAL A 51 12.65 2.73 8.25
N GLY A 52 13.34 1.71 8.77
CA GLY A 52 13.75 0.54 7.99
C GLY A 52 14.95 0.80 7.10
N ASP A 53 15.32 -0.17 6.25
CA ASP A 53 16.47 -0.08 5.35
C ASP A 53 16.38 -1.12 4.23
N VAL A 54 17.17 -0.95 3.18
CA VAL A 54 17.43 -2.00 2.17
C VAL A 54 18.45 -2.97 2.76
N VAL A 55 18.09 -4.24 2.77
CA VAL A 55 18.86 -5.33 3.37
C VAL A 55 19.76 -6.01 2.35
N GLY A 56 19.27 -6.10 1.12
CA GLY A 56 20.03 -6.65 0.00
C GLY A 56 19.39 -6.30 -1.34
N ILE A 57 20.14 -6.51 -2.40
CA ILE A 57 19.79 -6.17 -3.78
C ILE A 57 19.95 -7.43 -4.63
N ALA A 58 18.88 -7.93 -5.20
CA ALA A 58 18.90 -8.97 -6.19
C ALA A 58 18.81 -8.38 -7.60
N VAL A 59 19.63 -8.87 -8.50
CA VAL A 59 19.64 -8.45 -9.90
C VAL A 59 19.74 -9.69 -10.78
N ALA A 60 18.89 -9.75 -11.82
CA ALA A 60 18.97 -10.80 -12.82
C ALA A 60 19.00 -10.22 -14.23
N VAL A 61 19.79 -10.85 -15.07
CA VAL A 61 19.88 -10.67 -16.50
C VAL A 61 19.83 -12.04 -17.18
N LYS A 62 19.78 -12.08 -18.50
CA LYS A 62 19.81 -13.35 -19.21
C LYS A 62 21.02 -14.20 -18.76
N ASP A 63 20.74 -15.42 -18.31
CA ASP A 63 21.71 -16.44 -17.90
C ASP A 63 22.57 -16.09 -16.66
N TRP A 64 22.16 -15.08 -15.86
CA TRP A 64 22.84 -14.74 -14.63
C TRP A 64 21.92 -14.03 -13.62
N ALA A 65 22.07 -14.37 -12.35
CA ALA A 65 21.50 -13.64 -11.23
C ALA A 65 22.50 -13.52 -10.08
N GLY A 66 22.33 -12.52 -9.22
CA GLY A 66 23.15 -12.34 -8.04
C GLY A 66 22.44 -11.51 -6.97
N TYR A 67 22.61 -11.93 -5.71
CA TYR A 67 22.11 -11.22 -4.53
C TYR A 67 23.27 -10.59 -3.75
N TYR A 68 23.18 -9.31 -3.47
CA TYR A 68 24.19 -8.50 -2.79
C TYR A 68 23.69 -8.05 -1.42
N PRO A 69 23.99 -8.78 -0.34
CA PRO A 69 23.56 -8.44 1.01
C PRO A 69 24.34 -7.24 1.56
N ILE A 70 23.63 -6.26 2.14
CA ILE A 70 24.23 -5.01 2.64
C ILE A 70 23.84 -4.61 4.06
N ALA A 71 22.78 -5.20 4.62
CA ALA A 71 22.28 -4.83 5.97
C ALA A 71 21.52 -5.96 6.68
N HIS A 72 21.87 -7.22 6.47
CA HIS A 72 21.35 -8.31 7.33
C HIS A 72 21.86 -8.13 8.77
N GLU A 73 21.00 -8.39 9.75
CA GLU A 73 21.37 -8.28 11.17
C GLU A 73 22.29 -9.42 11.63
N ALA A 74 22.25 -10.56 10.93
CA ALA A 74 23.09 -11.71 11.22
C ALA A 74 23.94 -12.12 10.00
N GLY A 75 25.13 -12.69 10.27
CA GLY A 75 26.05 -13.11 9.23
C GLY A 75 26.84 -11.95 8.57
N PRO A 76 27.70 -12.30 7.60
CA PRO A 76 28.47 -11.30 6.87
C PRO A 76 27.61 -10.55 5.86
N ASN A 77 27.86 -9.25 5.72
CA ASN A 77 27.35 -8.41 4.64
C ASN A 77 28.51 -7.97 3.76
N MET A 78 28.20 -7.62 2.51
CA MET A 78 29.14 -6.99 1.60
C MET A 78 29.39 -5.53 1.98
N ASN A 79 30.45 -4.93 1.44
CA ASN A 79 30.69 -3.51 1.65
C ASN A 79 29.60 -2.67 1.00
N ARG A 80 28.71 -2.11 1.83
CA ARG A 80 27.54 -1.34 1.39
C ARG A 80 27.90 -0.24 0.37
N LYS A 81 29.00 0.48 0.57
CA LYS A 81 29.42 1.56 -0.35
C LYS A 81 29.77 1.02 -1.74
N GLN A 82 30.47 -0.11 -1.79
CA GLN A 82 30.84 -0.73 -3.08
C GLN A 82 29.62 -1.29 -3.80
N VAL A 83 28.72 -1.98 -3.08
CA VAL A 83 27.47 -2.48 -3.64
C VAL A 83 26.63 -1.34 -4.20
N LEU A 84 26.42 -0.26 -3.42
CA LEU A 84 25.61 0.87 -3.88
C LEU A 84 26.26 1.64 -5.04
N ALA A 85 27.58 1.72 -5.11
CA ALA A 85 28.30 2.32 -6.26
C ALA A 85 28.04 1.50 -7.53
N TRP A 86 28.25 0.18 -7.47
CA TRP A 86 27.94 -0.73 -8.58
C TRP A 86 26.45 -0.67 -8.97
N PHE A 87 25.57 -0.74 -7.99
CA PHE A 87 24.13 -0.69 -8.26
C PHE A 87 23.71 0.65 -8.90
N SER A 88 24.33 1.76 -8.47
CA SER A 88 24.12 3.06 -9.13
C SER A 88 24.51 3.01 -10.61
N ASP A 89 25.59 2.32 -10.96
CA ASP A 89 25.99 2.19 -12.35
C ASP A 89 25.04 1.28 -13.15
N VAL A 90 24.54 0.19 -12.55
CA VAL A 90 23.49 -0.65 -13.13
C VAL A 90 22.20 0.17 -13.39
N LEU A 91 21.77 0.99 -12.44
CA LEU A 91 20.56 1.81 -12.57
C LEU A 91 20.68 2.92 -13.63
N LYS A 92 21.91 3.36 -13.96
CA LYS A 92 22.17 4.40 -14.97
C LYS A 92 22.24 3.88 -16.39
N THR A 93 22.29 2.57 -16.62
CA THR A 93 22.26 2.01 -17.97
C THR A 93 20.95 2.35 -18.67
N ASP A 94 20.95 2.37 -20.01
CA ASP A 94 19.72 2.59 -20.81
C ASP A 94 18.82 1.35 -20.90
N SER A 95 19.24 0.24 -20.28
CA SER A 95 18.46 -1.00 -20.21
C SER A 95 17.07 -0.78 -19.58
N LEU A 96 16.12 -1.60 -20.02
CA LEU A 96 14.81 -1.72 -19.39
C LEU A 96 14.98 -2.27 -17.98
N LYS A 97 14.48 -1.56 -16.95
CA LYS A 97 14.46 -2.04 -15.55
C LYS A 97 13.13 -2.70 -15.27
N ILE A 98 13.17 -3.95 -14.86
CA ILE A 98 12.00 -4.80 -14.68
C ILE A 98 11.86 -5.12 -13.20
N PHE A 99 10.68 -4.86 -12.67
CA PHE A 99 10.31 -5.12 -11.27
C PHE A 99 8.99 -5.89 -11.19
N HIS A 100 8.68 -6.39 -10.01
CA HIS A 100 7.35 -6.86 -9.67
C HIS A 100 6.82 -6.07 -8.46
N ASN A 101 5.83 -5.21 -8.67
CA ASN A 101 5.40 -4.15 -7.75
C ASN A 101 6.42 -3.00 -7.64
N ALA A 102 6.80 -2.48 -8.80
CA ALA A 102 7.90 -1.52 -9.00
C ALA A 102 7.87 -0.31 -8.07
N ILE A 103 6.69 0.18 -7.70
CA ILE A 103 6.59 1.37 -6.84
C ILE A 103 7.23 1.14 -5.47
N TYR A 104 7.18 -0.08 -4.94
CA TYR A 104 7.79 -0.44 -3.67
C TYR A 104 9.32 -0.32 -3.72
N ASP A 105 9.95 -0.96 -4.70
CA ASP A 105 11.40 -0.94 -4.86
C ASP A 105 11.92 0.45 -5.22
N MET A 106 11.21 1.16 -6.08
CA MET A 106 11.58 2.52 -6.51
C MET A 106 11.57 3.53 -5.34
N LEU A 107 10.68 3.37 -4.36
CA LEU A 107 10.69 4.18 -3.14
C LEU A 107 11.96 3.94 -2.31
N TRP A 108 12.40 2.69 -2.20
CA TRP A 108 13.62 2.33 -1.49
C TRP A 108 14.88 2.75 -2.26
N ILE A 109 14.90 2.62 -3.58
CA ILE A 109 15.98 3.13 -4.45
C ILE A 109 16.13 4.64 -4.27
N HIS A 110 15.01 5.38 -4.29
CA HIS A 110 15.01 6.82 -4.04
C HIS A 110 15.57 7.15 -2.63
N ARG A 111 15.17 6.39 -1.62
CA ARG A 111 15.68 6.57 -0.25
C ARG A 111 17.19 6.31 -0.12
N LEU A 112 17.74 5.41 -0.92
CA LEU A 112 19.19 5.21 -1.03
C LEU A 112 19.91 6.40 -1.70
N GLY A 113 19.18 7.40 -2.20
CA GLY A 113 19.71 8.52 -2.96
C GLY A 113 20.13 8.16 -4.38
N LEU A 114 19.60 7.07 -4.93
CA LEU A 114 19.87 6.57 -6.26
C LEU A 114 18.79 6.97 -7.25
N THR A 115 19.16 7.09 -8.53
CA THR A 115 18.27 7.44 -9.64
C THR A 115 18.27 6.33 -10.68
N VAL A 116 17.09 5.96 -11.14
CA VAL A 116 16.90 4.97 -12.21
C VAL A 116 16.79 5.72 -13.54
N HIS A 117 17.57 5.29 -14.52
CA HIS A 117 17.50 5.77 -15.90
C HIS A 117 16.82 4.71 -16.79
N GLY A 118 16.31 5.17 -17.92
CA GLY A 118 15.57 4.31 -18.85
C GLY A 118 14.12 4.06 -18.43
N THR A 119 13.51 3.11 -19.10
CA THR A 119 12.11 2.74 -18.86
C THR A 119 12.02 1.72 -17.72
N VAL A 120 11.01 1.87 -16.89
CA VAL A 120 10.65 0.91 -15.82
C VAL A 120 9.42 0.12 -16.25
N VAL A 121 9.46 -1.18 -16.06
CA VAL A 121 8.33 -2.09 -16.25
C VAL A 121 7.97 -2.72 -14.91
N ASP A 122 6.68 -2.74 -14.61
CA ASP A 122 6.11 -3.45 -13.49
C ASP A 122 5.34 -4.68 -13.99
N THR A 123 5.89 -5.87 -13.77
CA THR A 123 5.25 -7.13 -14.21
C THR A 123 3.93 -7.41 -13.47
N MET A 124 3.71 -6.84 -12.28
CA MET A 124 2.42 -6.94 -11.59
C MET A 124 1.35 -6.10 -12.31
N VAL A 125 1.69 -4.91 -12.77
CA VAL A 125 0.81 -4.05 -13.59
C VAL A 125 0.51 -4.74 -14.93
N VAL A 126 1.53 -5.24 -15.61
CA VAL A 126 1.36 -5.96 -16.88
C VAL A 126 0.48 -7.21 -16.71
N ALA A 127 0.68 -7.99 -15.63
CA ALA A 127 -0.18 -9.15 -15.34
C ALA A 127 -1.66 -8.77 -15.22
N SER A 128 -1.96 -7.60 -14.66
CA SER A 128 -3.35 -7.13 -14.54
C SER A 128 -3.94 -6.58 -15.83
N LEU A 129 -3.10 -6.19 -16.80
CA LEU A 129 -3.53 -5.83 -18.16
C LEU A 129 -3.78 -7.07 -19.03
N VAL A 130 -2.97 -8.11 -18.84
CA VAL A 130 -3.10 -9.38 -19.56
C VAL A 130 -4.32 -10.16 -19.09
N ASP A 131 -4.61 -10.15 -17.79
CA ASP A 131 -5.80 -10.80 -17.20
C ASP A 131 -6.27 -10.02 -15.96
N GLU A 132 -7.26 -9.14 -16.15
CA GLU A 132 -7.88 -8.34 -15.09
C GLU A 132 -8.77 -9.14 -14.13
N ASN A 133 -9.10 -10.37 -14.49
CA ASN A 133 -10.00 -11.23 -13.71
C ASN A 133 -9.27 -12.10 -12.69
N ARG A 134 -7.94 -12.07 -12.67
CA ARG A 134 -7.16 -12.82 -11.69
C ARG A 134 -7.53 -12.43 -10.26
N PHE A 135 -7.50 -13.44 -9.39
CA PHE A 135 -7.75 -13.24 -7.96
C PHE A 135 -6.52 -12.65 -7.25
N ARG A 136 -5.31 -13.02 -7.69
CA ARG A 136 -4.02 -12.62 -7.12
C ARG A 136 -3.02 -12.22 -8.19
N TYR A 137 -2.17 -11.26 -7.85
CA TYR A 137 -1.09 -10.75 -8.70
C TYR A 137 0.28 -10.83 -8.01
N ASP A 138 0.39 -11.53 -6.86
CA ASP A 138 1.70 -11.79 -6.24
C ASP A 138 2.60 -12.60 -7.18
N LEU A 139 3.91 -12.36 -7.08
CA LEU A 139 4.91 -12.93 -7.99
C LEU A 139 4.78 -14.45 -8.12
N ASN A 140 4.61 -15.15 -7.00
CA ASN A 140 4.51 -16.62 -7.01
C ASN A 140 3.26 -17.12 -7.74
N SER A 141 2.11 -16.50 -7.50
CA SER A 141 0.85 -16.86 -8.15
C SER A 141 0.91 -16.65 -9.67
N VAL A 142 1.44 -15.48 -10.08
CA VAL A 142 1.58 -15.14 -11.50
C VAL A 142 2.60 -16.05 -12.19
N ALA A 143 3.74 -16.30 -11.55
CA ALA A 143 4.79 -17.16 -12.12
C ALA A 143 4.36 -18.61 -12.30
N ASN A 144 3.64 -19.16 -11.32
CA ASN A 144 3.10 -20.52 -11.45
C ASN A 144 2.17 -20.67 -12.64
N ASP A 145 1.32 -19.68 -12.89
CA ASP A 145 0.30 -19.77 -13.94
C ASP A 145 0.86 -19.51 -15.34
N TYR A 146 1.80 -18.57 -15.49
CA TYR A 146 2.32 -18.18 -16.81
C TYR A 146 3.58 -18.91 -17.25
N ILE A 147 4.47 -19.26 -16.31
CA ILE A 147 5.76 -19.87 -16.65
C ILE A 147 6.01 -21.21 -15.94
N GLY A 148 5.04 -21.70 -15.14
CA GLY A 148 5.18 -22.96 -14.39
C GLY A 148 6.34 -22.96 -13.37
N MET A 149 6.79 -21.78 -12.95
CA MET A 149 7.91 -21.61 -12.02
C MET A 149 7.38 -21.08 -10.69
N GLY A 150 7.72 -21.76 -9.60
CA GLY A 150 7.46 -21.32 -8.24
C GLY A 150 8.73 -20.81 -7.56
N LYS A 151 8.53 -20.09 -6.47
CA LYS A 151 9.61 -19.70 -5.56
C LYS A 151 10.17 -20.92 -4.83
N ASN A 152 11.49 -20.99 -4.69
CA ASN A 152 12.13 -21.94 -3.78
C ASN A 152 12.29 -21.26 -2.41
N GLU A 153 11.31 -21.44 -1.53
CA GLU A 153 11.31 -20.84 -0.19
C GLU A 153 11.78 -21.83 0.89
N SER A 154 12.16 -23.07 0.55
CA SER A 154 12.41 -24.12 1.52
C SER A 154 13.49 -23.77 2.55
N ALA A 155 14.67 -23.34 2.07
CA ALA A 155 15.77 -22.95 2.94
C ALA A 155 15.43 -21.74 3.81
N LEU A 156 14.76 -20.74 3.24
CA LEU A 156 14.28 -19.55 3.96
C LEU A 156 13.26 -19.91 5.05
N GLN A 157 12.28 -20.75 4.73
CA GLN A 157 11.23 -21.19 5.68
C GLN A 157 11.80 -22.02 6.84
N GLU A 158 12.72 -22.94 6.54
CA GLU A 158 13.39 -23.75 7.57
C GLU A 158 14.28 -22.89 8.46
N ALA A 159 15.07 -21.99 7.89
CA ALA A 159 15.90 -21.06 8.64
C ALA A 159 15.05 -20.13 9.52
N ALA A 160 13.96 -19.56 8.98
CA ALA A 160 13.06 -18.71 9.73
C ALA A 160 12.45 -19.44 10.94
N LYS A 161 12.04 -20.71 10.75
CA LYS A 161 11.53 -21.55 11.83
C LYS A 161 12.60 -21.81 12.89
N GLU A 162 13.83 -22.11 12.50
CA GLU A 162 14.94 -22.35 13.44
C GLU A 162 15.29 -21.09 14.22
N TRP A 163 15.28 -19.92 13.56
CA TRP A 163 15.59 -18.63 14.18
C TRP A 163 14.41 -18.03 14.94
N GLY A 164 13.20 -18.57 14.77
CA GLY A 164 11.97 -18.07 15.42
C GLY A 164 11.56 -16.70 14.91
N VAL A 165 11.69 -16.47 13.60
CA VAL A 165 11.35 -15.21 12.91
C VAL A 165 10.32 -15.46 11.81
N ASP A 166 9.58 -14.42 11.44
CA ASP A 166 8.67 -14.51 10.29
C ASP A 166 9.46 -14.41 8.98
N PRO A 167 9.32 -15.38 8.05
CA PRO A 167 10.14 -15.45 6.84
C PRO A 167 9.91 -14.28 5.87
N LYS A 168 8.79 -13.58 5.96
CA LYS A 168 8.48 -12.45 5.05
C LYS A 168 8.78 -11.09 5.67
N SER A 169 8.37 -10.87 6.91
CA SER A 169 8.51 -9.55 7.55
C SER A 169 9.80 -9.39 8.36
N GLU A 170 10.52 -10.49 8.64
CA GLU A 170 11.69 -10.49 9.50
C GLU A 170 12.92 -11.20 8.89
N MET A 171 12.91 -11.46 7.56
CA MET A 171 14.05 -12.11 6.89
C MET A 171 15.36 -11.35 7.03
N TYR A 172 15.31 -10.04 7.25
CA TYR A 172 16.48 -9.21 7.51
C TYR A 172 17.26 -9.63 8.76
N LYS A 173 16.65 -10.39 9.68
CA LYS A 173 17.31 -10.93 10.87
C LYS A 173 18.12 -12.21 10.57
N LEU A 174 17.88 -12.84 9.42
CA LEU A 174 18.58 -14.05 9.00
C LEU A 174 19.93 -13.70 8.35
N PRO A 175 20.93 -14.61 8.44
CA PRO A 175 22.10 -14.52 7.57
C PRO A 175 21.72 -14.56 6.09
N ALA A 176 22.44 -13.80 5.28
CA ALA A 176 22.21 -13.71 3.82
C ALA A 176 22.22 -15.07 3.11
N MET A 177 22.99 -16.04 3.60
CA MET A 177 23.07 -17.38 3.02
C MET A 177 21.71 -18.11 2.94
N TYR A 178 20.75 -17.76 3.79
CA TYR A 178 19.40 -18.35 3.77
C TYR A 178 18.40 -17.56 2.92
N VAL A 179 18.76 -16.34 2.53
CA VAL A 179 17.90 -15.42 1.78
C VAL A 179 18.33 -15.32 0.32
N GLY A 180 19.63 -15.50 0.03
CA GLY A 180 20.23 -15.20 -1.28
C GLY A 180 19.62 -16.00 -2.42
N GLU A 181 19.46 -17.31 -2.28
CA GLU A 181 18.83 -18.14 -3.32
C GLU A 181 17.39 -17.70 -3.61
N TYR A 182 16.64 -17.37 -2.55
CA TYR A 182 15.27 -16.86 -2.66
C TYR A 182 15.23 -15.52 -3.42
N ALA A 183 16.07 -14.56 -3.04
CA ALA A 183 16.11 -13.23 -3.64
C ALA A 183 16.58 -13.27 -5.12
N GLU A 184 17.62 -14.05 -5.44
CA GLU A 184 18.05 -14.28 -6.82
C GLU A 184 16.92 -14.88 -7.65
N ARG A 185 16.21 -15.86 -7.08
CA ARG A 185 15.10 -16.52 -7.75
C ARG A 185 13.93 -15.57 -8.04
N ASP A 186 13.63 -14.64 -7.15
CA ASP A 186 12.56 -13.64 -7.36
C ASP A 186 12.94 -12.70 -8.54
N ALA A 187 14.17 -12.26 -8.63
CA ALA A 187 14.65 -11.48 -9.77
C ALA A 187 14.62 -12.28 -11.09
N GLU A 188 15.05 -13.57 -11.09
CA GLU A 188 14.97 -14.45 -12.26
C GLU A 188 13.55 -14.70 -12.74
N ILE A 189 12.64 -14.98 -11.81
CA ILE A 189 11.22 -15.19 -12.09
C ILE A 189 10.62 -13.92 -12.70
N THR A 190 10.92 -12.76 -12.15
CA THR A 190 10.43 -11.46 -12.64
C THR A 190 10.91 -11.21 -14.08
N LEU A 191 12.19 -11.51 -14.40
CA LEU A 191 12.71 -11.43 -15.75
C LEU A 191 12.01 -12.41 -16.70
N SER A 192 11.82 -13.66 -16.25
CA SER A 192 11.17 -14.72 -17.05
C SER A 192 9.71 -14.40 -17.33
N LEU A 193 8.99 -13.85 -16.35
CA LEU A 193 7.62 -13.35 -16.53
C LEU A 193 7.55 -12.26 -17.59
N TRP A 194 8.51 -11.33 -17.60
CA TRP A 194 8.56 -10.29 -18.62
C TRP A 194 8.73 -10.88 -20.02
N GLN A 195 9.57 -11.94 -20.19
CA GLN A 195 9.71 -12.60 -21.46
C GLN A 195 8.38 -13.22 -21.93
N GLU A 196 7.61 -13.81 -21.03
CA GLU A 196 6.29 -14.38 -21.35
C GLU A 196 5.28 -13.29 -21.65
N PHE A 197 5.23 -12.23 -20.84
CA PHE A 197 4.32 -11.11 -21.05
C PHE A 197 4.53 -10.38 -22.37
N LYS A 198 5.75 -10.33 -22.90
CA LYS A 198 5.97 -9.81 -24.26
C LYS A 198 5.18 -10.58 -25.32
N LYS A 199 4.99 -11.89 -25.14
CA LYS A 199 4.17 -12.72 -26.06
C LYS A 199 2.68 -12.42 -25.86
N GLU A 200 2.23 -12.31 -24.60
CA GLU A 200 0.85 -11.97 -24.27
C GLU A 200 0.47 -10.58 -24.76
N ILE A 201 1.32 -9.58 -24.56
CA ILE A 201 1.14 -8.22 -25.07
C ILE A 201 0.97 -8.21 -26.60
N ASN A 202 1.81 -8.97 -27.30
CA ASN A 202 1.69 -9.11 -28.76
C ASN A 202 0.39 -9.82 -29.18
N SER A 203 0.03 -10.92 -28.50
CA SER A 203 -1.13 -11.72 -28.85
C SER A 203 -2.47 -11.02 -28.61
N GLN A 204 -2.52 -10.12 -27.62
CA GLN A 204 -3.72 -9.41 -27.21
C GLN A 204 -3.72 -7.93 -27.65
N ASP A 205 -2.70 -7.47 -28.39
CA ASP A 205 -2.56 -6.08 -28.86
C ASP A 205 -2.57 -5.03 -27.71
N LEU A 206 -1.85 -5.32 -26.62
CA LEU A 206 -1.82 -4.48 -25.41
C LEU A 206 -0.71 -3.43 -25.42
N HIS A 207 0.03 -3.24 -26.51
CA HIS A 207 1.20 -2.34 -26.56
C HIS A 207 0.88 -0.93 -26.10
N ALA A 208 -0.19 -0.34 -26.63
CA ALA A 208 -0.55 1.05 -26.33
C ALA A 208 -0.88 1.28 -24.84
N ILE A 209 -1.57 0.30 -24.20
CA ILE A 209 -1.94 0.44 -22.79
C ILE A 209 -0.76 0.17 -21.88
N VAL A 210 0.11 -0.77 -22.22
CA VAL A 210 1.36 -1.03 -21.46
C VAL A 210 2.26 0.21 -21.52
N GLU A 211 2.43 0.81 -22.70
CA GLU A 211 3.20 2.05 -22.86
C GLU A 211 2.61 3.21 -22.04
N LEU A 212 1.28 3.37 -22.05
CA LEU A 212 0.59 4.38 -21.25
C LEU A 212 0.89 4.20 -19.75
N GLU A 213 0.78 2.98 -19.23
CA GLU A 213 1.04 2.71 -17.81
C GLU A 213 2.51 2.94 -17.43
N GLN A 214 3.45 2.64 -18.33
CA GLN A 214 4.87 2.95 -18.13
C GLN A 214 5.13 4.47 -18.11
N GLN A 215 4.45 5.24 -18.95
CA GLN A 215 4.57 6.71 -18.98
C GLN A 215 3.92 7.39 -17.76
N VAL A 216 2.85 6.82 -17.22
CA VAL A 216 2.17 7.32 -16.00
C VAL A 216 2.96 7.00 -14.74
N PHE A 217 3.68 5.90 -14.70
CA PHE A 217 4.39 5.40 -13.52
C PHE A 217 5.31 6.45 -12.84
N PRO A 218 6.19 7.19 -13.55
CA PRO A 218 7.03 8.22 -12.93
C PRO A 218 6.22 9.31 -12.21
N CYS A 219 5.10 9.71 -12.79
CA CYS A 219 4.21 10.71 -12.18
C CYS A 219 3.62 10.18 -10.86
N LEU A 220 3.16 8.92 -10.83
CA LEU A 220 2.61 8.31 -9.62
C LEU A 220 3.68 8.12 -8.55
N LEU A 221 4.89 7.75 -8.94
CA LEU A 221 6.04 7.67 -8.03
C LEU A 221 6.36 9.03 -7.40
N GLU A 222 6.42 10.10 -8.21
CA GLU A 222 6.64 11.46 -7.70
C GLU A 222 5.52 11.91 -6.75
N MET A 223 4.26 11.63 -7.10
CA MET A 223 3.11 11.94 -6.23
C MET A 223 3.24 11.21 -4.88
N LYS A 224 3.63 9.94 -4.90
CA LYS A 224 3.86 9.14 -3.70
C LYS A 224 5.02 9.68 -2.86
N LEU A 225 6.15 9.99 -3.49
CA LEU A 225 7.34 10.57 -2.84
C LEU A 225 7.07 11.94 -2.24
N LYS A 226 6.38 12.81 -2.98
CA LYS A 226 6.01 14.15 -2.50
C LYS A 226 5.01 14.09 -1.37
N GLY A 227 4.02 13.21 -1.47
CA GLY A 227 2.91 13.13 -0.53
C GLY A 227 2.05 14.40 -0.47
N VAL A 228 1.05 14.41 0.39
CA VAL A 228 0.13 15.53 0.59
C VAL A 228 0.41 16.20 1.94
N ARG A 229 0.57 17.51 1.94
CA ARG A 229 0.85 18.28 3.14
C ARG A 229 -0.39 18.41 4.02
N ILE A 230 -0.19 18.28 5.33
CA ILE A 230 -1.22 18.34 6.38
C ILE A 230 -0.95 19.52 7.32
N ASP A 231 -1.98 20.30 7.61
CA ASP A 231 -1.98 21.27 8.72
C ASP A 231 -2.40 20.55 10.01
N GLU A 232 -1.43 20.21 10.85
CA GLU A 232 -1.65 19.45 12.09
C GLU A 232 -2.41 20.28 13.14
N ASP A 233 -2.26 21.60 13.13
CA ASP A 233 -3.05 22.49 14.00
C ASP A 233 -4.52 22.49 13.55
N GLN A 234 -4.76 22.54 12.25
CA GLN A 234 -6.11 22.46 11.69
C GLN A 234 -6.72 21.07 11.95
N LEU A 235 -5.95 19.99 11.85
CA LEU A 235 -6.38 18.64 12.21
C LEU A 235 -6.89 18.60 13.64
N THR A 236 -6.13 19.17 14.59
CA THR A 236 -6.52 19.24 16.00
C THR A 236 -7.76 20.10 16.21
N ARG A 237 -7.89 21.24 15.51
CA ARG A 237 -9.10 22.09 15.59
C ARG A 237 -10.35 21.36 15.09
N VAL A 238 -10.24 20.66 13.97
CA VAL A 238 -11.34 19.87 13.38
C VAL A 238 -11.75 18.74 14.32
N GLU A 239 -10.78 18.02 14.88
CA GLU A 239 -11.05 16.95 15.86
C GLU A 239 -11.82 17.46 17.08
N ASN A 240 -11.36 18.55 17.68
CA ASN A 240 -12.03 19.17 18.81
C ASN A 240 -13.46 19.63 18.47
N THR A 241 -13.67 20.12 17.26
CA THR A 241 -14.99 20.52 16.76
C THR A 241 -15.92 19.31 16.60
N LEU A 242 -15.42 18.21 16.04
CA LEU A 242 -16.17 16.97 15.90
C LEU A 242 -16.55 16.38 17.27
N GLN A 243 -15.61 16.37 18.21
CA GLN A 243 -15.88 15.89 19.57
C GLN A 243 -16.96 16.75 20.26
N LYS A 244 -16.84 18.08 20.20
CA LYS A 244 -17.87 18.99 20.77
C LYS A 244 -19.24 18.78 20.13
N ASN A 245 -19.29 18.53 18.81
CA ASN A 245 -20.55 18.26 18.13
C ASN A 245 -21.15 16.92 18.58
N TYR A 246 -20.33 15.87 18.67
CA TYR A 246 -20.73 14.57 19.20
C TYR A 246 -21.33 14.70 20.61
N ASP A 247 -20.61 15.35 21.53
CA ASP A 247 -21.03 15.53 22.92
C ASP A 247 -22.35 16.34 23.02
N LYS A 248 -22.47 17.38 22.21
CA LYS A 248 -23.71 18.19 22.11
C LYS A 248 -24.91 17.35 21.71
N TYR A 249 -24.76 16.54 20.65
CA TYR A 249 -25.88 15.71 20.19
C TYR A 249 -26.19 14.59 21.18
N MET A 250 -25.19 13.95 21.77
CA MET A 250 -25.39 12.90 22.77
C MET A 250 -26.03 13.43 24.07
N LYS A 251 -25.63 14.63 24.50
CA LYS A 251 -26.25 15.30 25.63
C LYS A 251 -27.76 15.54 25.37
N ARG A 252 -28.09 16.03 24.18
CA ARG A 252 -29.50 16.22 23.79
C ARG A 252 -30.29 14.91 23.79
N VAL A 253 -29.69 13.83 23.23
CA VAL A 253 -30.33 12.51 23.26
C VAL A 253 -30.60 12.06 24.69
N LYS A 254 -29.63 12.21 25.61
CA LYS A 254 -29.79 11.86 27.02
C LYS A 254 -30.89 12.65 27.69
N GLU A 255 -31.01 13.96 27.43
CA GLU A 255 -32.04 14.82 27.98
C GLU A 255 -33.46 14.35 27.59
N ASP A 256 -33.60 13.76 26.39
CA ASP A 256 -34.91 13.32 25.87
C ASP A 256 -35.26 11.86 26.24
N VAL A 257 -34.26 10.97 26.54
CA VAL A 257 -34.51 9.54 26.82
C VAL A 257 -33.93 9.04 28.15
N ASP A 258 -33.27 9.92 28.92
CA ASP A 258 -32.65 9.69 30.24
C ASP A 258 -31.50 8.68 30.30
N PHE A 259 -30.90 8.33 29.12
CA PHE A 259 -29.67 7.52 29.05
C PHE A 259 -28.83 7.86 27.82
N TYR A 260 -27.57 7.43 27.80
CA TYR A 260 -26.69 7.50 26.61
C TYR A 260 -26.81 6.20 25.80
N PRO A 261 -27.39 6.23 24.59
CA PRO A 261 -27.43 5.03 23.75
C PRO A 261 -26.07 4.76 23.08
N GLU A 262 -25.79 3.48 22.87
CA GLU A 262 -24.74 3.03 21.95
C GLU A 262 -25.22 3.30 20.52
N ILE A 263 -24.77 4.40 19.93
CA ILE A 263 -25.32 4.90 18.65
C ILE A 263 -25.15 3.97 17.47
N TRP A 264 -24.18 3.05 17.51
CA TRP A 264 -23.93 2.06 16.46
C TRP A 264 -24.65 0.72 16.71
N ALA A 265 -25.17 0.48 17.91
CA ALA A 265 -25.89 -0.73 18.28
C ALA A 265 -27.39 -0.59 18.00
N ALA A 266 -27.91 -1.36 17.04
CA ALA A 266 -29.33 -1.32 16.67
C ALA A 266 -30.27 -1.55 17.87
N ALA A 267 -29.92 -2.51 18.76
CA ALA A 267 -30.72 -2.79 19.96
C ALA A 267 -30.77 -1.59 20.94
N SER A 268 -29.69 -0.79 20.99
CA SER A 268 -29.67 0.40 21.83
C SER A 268 -30.58 1.52 21.27
N ILE A 269 -30.60 1.66 19.93
CA ILE A 269 -31.49 2.61 19.26
C ILE A 269 -32.94 2.14 19.33
N GLU A 270 -33.22 0.84 19.29
CA GLU A 270 -34.56 0.30 19.51
C GLU A 270 -35.12 0.69 20.90
N LYS A 271 -34.27 0.69 21.94
CA LYS A 271 -34.66 1.20 23.26
C LYS A 271 -35.02 2.69 23.23
N VAL A 272 -34.26 3.51 22.48
CA VAL A 272 -34.62 4.92 22.25
C VAL A 272 -36.01 5.03 21.60
N CYS A 273 -36.27 4.22 20.57
CA CYS A 273 -37.55 4.19 19.88
C CYS A 273 -38.70 3.78 20.84
N GLN A 274 -38.46 2.80 21.72
CA GLN A 274 -39.45 2.39 22.73
C GLN A 274 -39.80 3.55 23.67
N VAL A 275 -38.80 4.27 24.22
CA VAL A 275 -39.02 5.45 25.07
C VAL A 275 -39.79 6.57 24.35
N ARG A 276 -39.55 6.73 23.06
CA ARG A 276 -40.16 7.76 22.19
C ARG A 276 -41.47 7.31 21.53
N ASN A 277 -41.93 6.07 21.77
CA ASN A 277 -43.10 5.47 21.11
C ASN A 277 -43.02 5.44 19.59
N ILE A 278 -41.81 5.16 19.04
CA ILE A 278 -41.51 5.05 17.60
C ILE A 278 -41.57 3.59 17.22
N THR A 279 -42.38 3.22 16.25
CA THR A 279 -42.57 1.82 15.79
C THR A 279 -42.38 1.65 14.29
N ASP A 280 -42.15 2.70 13.54
CA ASP A 280 -42.10 2.76 12.07
C ASP A 280 -40.69 2.52 11.50
N PHE A 281 -39.88 1.63 12.12
CA PHE A 281 -38.57 1.27 11.63
C PHE A 281 -38.52 -0.13 10.98
N ASP A 282 -37.64 -0.27 10.00
CA ASP A 282 -37.44 -1.53 9.29
C ASP A 282 -36.74 -2.61 10.14
N ARG A 283 -36.98 -3.86 9.75
CA ARG A 283 -36.26 -5.01 10.30
C ARG A 283 -35.53 -5.75 9.18
N THR A 284 -34.34 -6.28 9.50
CA THR A 284 -33.55 -7.05 8.53
C THR A 284 -34.30 -8.34 8.14
N PRO A 285 -34.45 -8.66 6.84
CA PRO A 285 -35.25 -9.82 6.39
C PRO A 285 -34.75 -11.16 6.95
N LYS A 286 -33.42 -11.32 7.09
CA LYS A 286 -32.82 -12.59 7.51
C LYS A 286 -32.86 -12.84 9.02
N THR A 287 -32.78 -11.80 9.83
CA THR A 287 -32.58 -11.96 11.29
C THR A 287 -33.66 -11.30 12.13
N GLY A 288 -34.60 -10.56 11.53
CA GLY A 288 -35.64 -9.82 12.24
C GLY A 288 -35.13 -8.67 13.13
N LYS A 289 -33.82 -8.39 13.10
CA LYS A 289 -33.22 -7.32 13.92
C LYS A 289 -33.61 -5.94 13.38
N PRO A 290 -33.78 -4.92 14.26
CA PRO A 290 -34.08 -3.57 13.80
C PRO A 290 -32.97 -3.01 12.91
N SER A 291 -33.36 -2.19 11.93
CA SER A 291 -32.45 -1.58 10.96
C SER A 291 -32.61 -0.06 10.98
N PHE A 292 -31.55 0.64 11.38
CA PHE A 292 -31.51 2.10 11.46
C PHE A 292 -30.48 2.65 10.48
N THR A 293 -30.90 2.76 9.20
CA THR A 293 -30.05 3.30 8.15
C THR A 293 -29.82 4.81 8.33
N LYS A 294 -28.74 5.33 7.73
CA LYS A 294 -28.46 6.77 7.70
C LYS A 294 -29.66 7.55 7.16
N ASN A 295 -30.28 7.06 6.08
CA ASN A 295 -31.39 7.74 5.43
C ASN A 295 -32.63 7.80 6.32
N TYR A 296 -32.95 6.69 7.01
CA TYR A 296 -34.03 6.64 7.99
C TYR A 296 -33.81 7.64 9.13
N LEU A 297 -32.64 7.58 9.78
CA LEU A 297 -32.35 8.46 10.93
C LEU A 297 -32.33 9.96 10.56
N LYS A 298 -31.73 10.30 9.41
CA LYS A 298 -31.56 11.66 8.92
C LYS A 298 -32.93 12.32 8.62
N ASN A 299 -33.80 11.57 7.97
CA ASN A 299 -35.11 12.10 7.49
C ASN A 299 -36.25 11.86 8.46
N HIS A 300 -36.03 11.22 9.61
CA HIS A 300 -37.09 10.93 10.57
C HIS A 300 -37.64 12.22 11.22
N LYS A 301 -38.92 12.23 11.47
CA LYS A 301 -39.59 13.39 12.09
C LYS A 301 -39.16 13.66 13.54
N ASP A 302 -38.81 12.60 14.28
CA ASP A 302 -38.37 12.73 15.67
C ASP A 302 -36.97 13.36 15.78
N PRO A 303 -36.77 14.42 16.56
CA PRO A 303 -35.53 15.14 16.69
C PRO A 303 -34.41 14.31 17.35
N VAL A 304 -34.77 13.32 18.20
CA VAL A 304 -33.79 12.45 18.87
C VAL A 304 -33.09 11.53 17.85
N LEU A 305 -33.84 10.93 16.91
CA LEU A 305 -33.27 10.11 15.87
C LEU A 305 -32.37 10.91 14.91
N ARG A 306 -32.75 12.16 14.59
CA ARG A 306 -31.88 13.06 13.82
C ARG A 306 -30.62 13.43 14.61
N ALA A 307 -30.71 13.64 15.92
CA ALA A 307 -29.54 13.90 16.77
C ALA A 307 -28.61 12.70 16.81
N ILE A 308 -29.15 11.47 16.88
CA ILE A 308 -28.34 10.23 16.76
C ILE A 308 -27.62 10.15 15.39
N ASN A 309 -28.32 10.51 14.30
CA ASN A 309 -27.66 10.57 12.98
C ASN A 309 -26.48 11.56 12.97
N SER A 310 -26.69 12.75 13.52
CA SER A 310 -25.65 13.79 13.58
C SER A 310 -24.48 13.38 14.49
N ALA A 311 -24.75 12.67 15.60
CA ALA A 311 -23.71 12.07 16.44
C ALA A 311 -22.92 10.99 15.68
N ARG A 312 -23.60 10.10 14.92
CA ARG A 312 -22.94 9.10 14.05
C ARG A 312 -22.06 9.75 12.98
N GLU A 313 -22.51 10.85 12.38
CA GLU A 313 -21.74 11.57 11.37
C GLU A 313 -20.46 12.16 11.99
N ALA A 314 -20.55 12.80 13.16
CA ALA A 314 -19.41 13.35 13.87
C ALA A 314 -18.42 12.25 14.31
N ASP A 315 -18.92 11.17 14.89
CA ASP A 315 -18.14 10.01 15.32
C ASP A 315 -17.43 9.32 14.16
N LYS A 316 -18.14 9.06 13.06
CA LYS A 316 -17.56 8.45 11.88
C LYS A 316 -16.44 9.32 11.27
N LEU A 317 -16.65 10.63 11.18
CA LEU A 317 -15.64 11.53 10.64
C LEU A 317 -14.41 11.56 11.52
N LYS A 318 -14.56 11.57 12.83
CA LYS A 318 -13.46 11.51 13.79
C LYS A 318 -12.74 10.16 13.70
N ASN A 319 -13.42 9.05 14.01
CA ASN A 319 -12.80 7.75 14.22
C ASN A 319 -12.40 7.03 12.90
N THR A 320 -13.04 7.35 11.77
CA THR A 320 -12.70 6.71 10.48
C THR A 320 -11.73 7.56 9.66
N PHE A 321 -11.94 8.88 9.60
CA PHE A 321 -11.14 9.74 8.73
C PHE A 321 -9.97 10.40 9.46
N LEU A 322 -10.23 11.07 10.62
CA LEU A 322 -9.15 11.79 11.30
C LEU A 322 -8.14 10.83 11.95
N ASP A 323 -8.59 9.75 12.57
CA ASP A 323 -7.68 8.76 13.15
C ASP A 323 -6.86 8.07 12.06
N SER A 324 -7.49 7.76 10.91
CA SER A 324 -6.76 7.26 9.74
C SER A 324 -5.72 8.27 9.25
N ILE A 325 -6.09 9.54 9.08
CA ILE A 325 -5.15 10.61 8.71
C ILE A 325 -3.98 10.66 9.69
N LYS A 326 -4.24 10.72 11.00
CA LYS A 326 -3.21 10.77 12.05
C LYS A 326 -2.23 9.61 12.00
N ASN A 327 -2.73 8.40 11.76
CA ASN A 327 -1.90 7.20 11.69
C ASN A 327 -0.88 7.23 10.55
N PHE A 328 -1.19 7.97 9.47
CA PHE A 328 -0.37 8.04 8.28
C PHE A 328 0.38 9.37 8.11
N VAL A 329 0.17 10.36 8.99
CA VAL A 329 0.96 11.60 8.98
C VAL A 329 2.37 11.32 9.44
N HIS A 330 3.35 11.71 8.64
CA HIS A 330 4.76 11.72 8.98
C HIS A 330 5.39 13.03 8.51
N ASN A 331 6.07 13.75 9.39
CA ASN A 331 6.69 15.06 9.11
C ASN A 331 5.73 16.05 8.40
N GLY A 332 4.46 16.09 8.86
CA GLY A 332 3.42 16.97 8.29
C GLY A 332 2.91 16.54 6.91
N ARG A 333 3.16 15.30 6.48
CA ARG A 333 2.71 14.77 5.18
C ARG A 333 2.09 13.39 5.29
N ILE A 334 1.25 13.09 4.31
CA ILE A 334 0.71 11.76 4.07
C ILE A 334 1.23 11.27 2.71
N HIS A 335 1.80 10.09 2.69
CA HIS A 335 2.27 9.38 1.51
C HIS A 335 1.36 8.18 1.23
N ALA A 336 0.12 8.46 0.80
CA ALA A 336 -0.85 7.41 0.52
C ALA A 336 -0.38 6.47 -0.59
N ASP A 337 -0.76 5.20 -0.52
CA ASP A 337 -0.50 4.25 -1.60
C ASP A 337 -1.42 4.56 -2.79
N ILE A 338 -0.83 4.57 -3.97
CA ILE A 338 -1.53 4.84 -5.24
C ILE A 338 -1.44 3.56 -6.07
N HIS A 339 -2.60 3.01 -6.41
CA HIS A 339 -2.71 1.80 -7.22
C HIS A 339 -3.12 2.17 -8.63
N GLN A 340 -2.25 1.90 -9.60
CA GLN A 340 -2.49 2.10 -11.03
C GLN A 340 -3.61 1.20 -11.53
N LEU A 341 -3.44 -0.08 -11.29
CA LEU A 341 -4.35 -1.14 -11.69
C LEU A 341 -4.60 -2.07 -10.51
N LYS A 342 -5.44 -3.08 -10.70
CA LYS A 342 -5.70 -4.09 -9.69
C LYS A 342 -4.42 -4.85 -9.34
N GLY A 343 -4.18 -5.01 -8.06
CA GLY A 343 -3.10 -5.80 -7.49
C GLY A 343 -3.55 -6.38 -6.15
N ASP A 344 -2.68 -7.09 -5.46
CA ASP A 344 -3.02 -7.76 -4.19
C ASP A 344 -3.36 -6.78 -3.06
N PHE A 345 -2.84 -5.57 -3.13
CA PHE A 345 -3.01 -4.54 -2.09
C PHE A 345 -4.10 -3.51 -2.39
N GLY A 346 -4.80 -3.64 -3.51
CA GLY A 346 -5.85 -2.72 -3.91
C GLY A 346 -5.93 -2.54 -5.42
N GLY A 347 -6.58 -1.46 -5.86
CA GLY A 347 -6.73 -1.15 -7.27
C GLY A 347 -8.10 -1.50 -7.82
N THR A 348 -8.29 -1.21 -9.10
CA THR A 348 -9.54 -1.46 -9.82
C THR A 348 -9.27 -2.15 -11.15
N VAL A 349 -10.21 -2.97 -11.62
CA VAL A 349 -10.16 -3.58 -12.97
C VAL A 349 -10.52 -2.60 -14.09
N THR A 350 -10.91 -1.37 -13.74
CA THR A 350 -11.44 -0.38 -14.68
C THR A 350 -10.41 0.66 -15.12
N GLY A 351 -9.13 0.51 -14.76
CA GLY A 351 -8.08 1.50 -15.03
C GLY A 351 -8.19 2.82 -14.25
N ARG A 352 -9.12 2.89 -13.28
CA ARG A 352 -9.16 4.05 -12.37
C ARG A 352 -8.12 3.90 -11.29
N LEU A 353 -7.38 4.96 -11.01
CA LEU A 353 -6.50 5.00 -9.85
C LEU A 353 -7.31 4.81 -8.55
N SER A 354 -6.75 4.06 -7.61
CA SER A 354 -7.30 3.96 -6.27
C SER A 354 -6.24 4.25 -5.21
N TYR A 355 -6.70 4.54 -3.99
CA TYR A 355 -5.83 4.93 -2.89
C TYR A 355 -6.07 4.06 -1.66
N SER A 356 -4.99 3.75 -0.95
CA SER A 356 -5.03 3.13 0.37
C SER A 356 -3.97 3.77 1.28
N ASN A 357 -4.01 3.48 2.56
CA ASN A 357 -3.03 3.91 3.56
C ASN A 357 -2.69 5.42 3.58
N PRO A 358 -3.67 6.33 3.72
CA PRO A 358 -5.12 6.17 3.78
C PRO A 358 -5.81 6.33 2.41
N ASN A 359 -7.11 5.95 2.33
CA ASN A 359 -7.90 6.19 1.12
C ASN A 359 -8.32 7.67 1.03
N LEU A 360 -7.53 8.48 0.33
CA LEU A 360 -7.77 9.92 0.15
C LEU A 360 -8.98 10.24 -0.74
N GLN A 361 -9.47 9.28 -1.55
CA GLN A 361 -10.64 9.49 -2.41
C GLN A 361 -11.96 9.50 -1.64
N GLN A 362 -11.99 8.92 -0.43
CA GLN A 362 -13.19 8.85 0.38
C GLN A 362 -13.40 10.05 1.31
N ILE A 363 -12.54 11.06 1.27
CA ILE A 363 -12.66 12.26 2.11
C ILE A 363 -13.95 13.00 1.73
N PRO A 364 -14.88 13.19 2.69
CA PRO A 364 -16.16 13.81 2.41
C PRO A 364 -16.05 15.26 1.92
N ASN A 365 -16.95 15.68 1.02
CA ASN A 365 -16.95 17.03 0.45
C ASN A 365 -18.32 17.70 0.37
N TYR A 366 -19.38 17.05 0.89
CA TYR A 366 -20.78 17.51 0.70
C TYR A 366 -21.41 18.14 1.94
N THR A 367 -20.69 18.21 3.06
CA THR A 367 -21.20 18.79 4.31
C THR A 367 -20.20 19.77 4.87
N ASP A 368 -20.67 20.78 5.65
CA ASP A 368 -19.78 21.74 6.32
C ASP A 368 -18.71 21.04 7.17
N ILE A 369 -19.10 19.94 7.82
CA ILE A 369 -18.18 19.12 8.63
C ILE A 369 -17.17 18.40 7.72
N GLY A 370 -17.61 17.87 6.57
CA GLY A 370 -16.73 17.24 5.58
C GLY A 370 -15.74 18.24 4.96
N MET A 371 -16.17 19.46 4.69
CA MET A 371 -15.32 20.56 4.27
C MET A 371 -14.27 20.91 5.34
N GLY A 372 -14.65 20.83 6.62
CA GLY A 372 -13.69 20.95 7.72
C GLY A 372 -12.57 19.90 7.66
N VAL A 373 -12.88 18.63 7.35
CA VAL A 373 -11.86 17.59 7.17
C VAL A 373 -10.97 17.88 5.95
N ARG A 374 -11.54 18.38 4.85
CA ARG A 374 -10.75 18.76 3.66
C ARG A 374 -9.80 19.93 3.91
N SER A 375 -10.16 20.87 4.78
CA SER A 375 -9.32 22.03 5.10
C SER A 375 -8.00 21.68 5.82
N ILE A 376 -7.84 20.42 6.24
CA ILE A 376 -6.61 19.88 6.82
C ILE A 376 -5.52 19.71 5.75
N PHE A 377 -5.93 19.46 4.49
CA PHE A 377 -5.03 19.29 3.36
C PHE A 377 -4.69 20.64 2.76
N VAL A 378 -3.42 21.01 2.81
CA VAL A 378 -2.95 22.34 2.43
C VAL A 378 -1.89 22.29 1.33
N PRO A 379 -1.83 23.30 0.46
CA PRO A 379 -0.78 23.40 -0.56
C PRO A 379 0.58 23.73 0.07
N GLU A 380 1.62 23.66 -0.71
CA GLU A 380 2.92 24.26 -0.39
C GLU A 380 2.77 25.77 -0.21
N LYS A 381 3.67 26.38 0.57
CA LYS A 381 3.68 27.84 0.72
C LYS A 381 3.89 28.51 -0.64
N GLY A 382 2.98 29.41 -1.00
CA GLY A 382 3.04 30.13 -2.28
C GLY A 382 2.52 29.36 -3.50
N ILE A 383 1.85 28.21 -3.28
CA ILE A 383 1.19 27.42 -4.34
C ILE A 383 -0.28 27.26 -3.97
N ASP A 384 -1.16 27.40 -4.97
CA ASP A 384 -2.59 27.13 -4.79
C ASP A 384 -2.93 25.67 -5.11
N VAL A 385 -3.94 25.12 -4.41
CA VAL A 385 -4.52 23.82 -4.78
C VAL A 385 -5.53 24.06 -5.89
N VAL A 386 -5.25 23.52 -7.06
CA VAL A 386 -6.20 23.49 -8.18
C VAL A 386 -6.89 22.14 -8.20
N VAL A 387 -8.21 22.13 -8.08
CA VAL A 387 -9.02 20.91 -8.28
C VAL A 387 -9.47 20.89 -9.73
N LEU A 388 -8.86 20.00 -10.51
CA LEU A 388 -9.31 19.73 -11.88
C LEU A 388 -10.31 18.58 -11.88
N THR A 389 -11.54 18.87 -12.29
CA THR A 389 -12.52 17.81 -12.58
C THR A 389 -12.59 17.65 -14.09
N ILE A 390 -12.04 16.56 -14.62
CA ILE A 390 -12.18 16.21 -16.02
C ILE A 390 -13.55 15.55 -16.20
N LEU A 391 -14.51 16.32 -16.68
CA LEU A 391 -15.79 15.79 -17.12
C LEU A 391 -15.63 15.22 -18.52
N ASN A 392 -15.31 13.95 -18.64
CA ASN A 392 -15.27 13.29 -19.94
C ASN A 392 -16.71 12.97 -20.38
N LYS A 393 -17.28 13.87 -21.19
CA LYS A 393 -18.63 13.71 -21.74
C LYS A 393 -18.71 12.79 -22.97
N ASN A 394 -17.57 12.31 -23.49
CA ASN A 394 -17.52 11.64 -24.78
C ASN A 394 -16.58 10.43 -24.84
N LEU A 395 -16.60 9.54 -23.85
CA LEU A 395 -16.14 8.17 -24.06
C LEU A 395 -17.36 7.27 -23.92
N GLY A 396 -18.07 7.13 -25.05
CA GLY A 396 -18.98 6.03 -25.24
C GLY A 396 -18.14 4.75 -25.35
N TRP A 397 -18.36 3.87 -24.43
CA TRP A 397 -18.05 2.46 -24.54
C TRP A 397 -19.35 1.73 -24.81
#